data_fe5372294fdf371a5a1bd8ccef56f9ae
#
_entry.id   fe5372294fdf371a5a1bd8ccef56f9ae
#
_cell.length_a   1.000
_cell.length_b   1.000
_cell.length_c   1.000
_cell.angle_alpha   90.00
_cell.angle_beta   90.00
_cell.angle_gamma   90.00
#
_symmetry.space_group_name_H-M   'P 1'
#
loop_
_entity.id
_entity.type
_entity.pdbx_description
1 polymer ?
#
loop_
_entity_poly.entity_id
_entity_poly.type
_entity_poly.pdbx_seq_one_letter_code
_entity_poly.pdbx_strand_id
1 'polypeptide(L)'
;LRGLGHRFPLRVVVGAPLVFGGPSLTLARLIIPSAALLDLHADVYRRALPHVVGEPFPHCRPGHWTPHATLGRRFGAERIGAALEVVNRSGADVAADVVGLRRWDGDERLDYPLVG
;
A
#
# COMPACT_ATOMS: atom_id res chain seq x y z
N LEU A 1 17.36 -6.61 2.77
CA LEU A 1 16.99 -5.46 1.92
C LEU A 1 18.07 -4.37 1.89
N ARG A 2 19.31 -4.80 2.03
CA ARG A 2 20.45 -3.91 1.91
C ARG A 2 20.53 -3.32 0.50
N GLY A 3 20.97 -2.08 0.39
CA GLY A 3 21.14 -1.39 -0.89
C GLY A 3 19.90 -0.68 -1.41
N LEU A 4 18.80 -0.68 -0.66
CA LEU A 4 17.59 0.05 -1.05
C LEU A 4 17.53 1.46 -0.50
N GLY A 5 18.41 1.82 0.43
CA GLY A 5 18.37 3.15 1.07
C GLY A 5 18.45 4.31 0.10
N HIS A 6 19.18 4.16 -1.01
CA HIS A 6 19.32 5.19 -2.03
C HIS A 6 18.02 5.49 -2.81
N ARG A 7 17.01 4.61 -2.72
CA ARG A 7 15.72 4.82 -3.36
C ARG A 7 14.79 5.74 -2.56
N PHE A 8 15.20 6.09 -1.34
CA PHE A 8 14.40 6.95 -0.45
C PHE A 8 15.09 8.31 -0.24
N PRO A 9 14.33 9.38 -0.05
CA PRO A 9 12.88 9.43 -0.15
C PRO A 9 12.39 9.27 -1.58
N LEU A 10 11.19 8.72 -1.73
CA LEU A 10 10.52 8.57 -3.03
C LEU A 10 9.26 9.42 -3.05
N ARG A 11 9.18 10.39 -3.94
CA ARG A 11 8.01 11.23 -4.09
C ARG A 11 6.86 10.42 -4.71
N VAL A 12 5.70 10.47 -4.07
CA VAL A 12 4.47 9.83 -4.55
C VAL A 12 3.31 10.81 -4.49
N VAL A 13 2.21 10.45 -5.13
CA VAL A 13 0.97 11.22 -5.06
C VAL A 13 -0.13 10.29 -4.53
N VAL A 14 -0.77 10.72 -3.45
CA VAL A 14 -1.96 10.07 -2.91
C VAL A 14 -3.14 10.60 -3.70
N GLY A 15 -3.78 9.73 -4.46
CA GLY A 15 -4.80 10.09 -5.44
C GLY A 15 -6.20 9.67 -5.05
N ALA A 16 -6.96 9.18 -6.01
CA ALA A 16 -8.38 8.89 -5.89
C ALA A 16 -8.69 7.86 -4.80
N PRO A 17 -9.88 7.94 -4.18
CA PRO A 17 -10.35 6.88 -3.31
C PRO A 17 -10.60 5.60 -4.11
N LEU A 18 -10.39 4.47 -3.45
CA LEU A 18 -10.73 3.16 -4.00
C LEU A 18 -11.25 2.24 -2.89
N VAL A 19 -11.98 1.23 -3.29
CA VAL A 19 -12.57 0.26 -2.37
C VAL A 19 -12.11 -1.13 -2.78
N PHE A 20 -11.54 -1.85 -1.83
CA PHE A 20 -11.26 -3.27 -2.02
C PHE A 20 -12.49 -4.08 -1.59
N GLY A 21 -12.91 -5.00 -2.46
CA GLY A 21 -13.99 -5.92 -2.19
C GLY A 21 -13.60 -7.02 -1.21
N GLY A 22 -14.57 -7.86 -0.88
CA GLY A 22 -14.39 -8.99 0.04
C GLY A 22 -15.62 -9.15 0.91
N PRO A 23 -15.56 -10.00 1.96
CA PRO A 23 -16.67 -10.13 2.92
C PRO A 23 -17.03 -8.82 3.61
N SER A 24 -16.05 -7.98 3.84
CA SER A 24 -16.23 -6.57 4.22
C SER A 24 -15.37 -5.70 3.31
N LEU A 25 -15.70 -4.43 3.23
CA LEU A 25 -15.05 -3.50 2.30
C LEU A 25 -13.95 -2.72 3.01
N THR A 26 -12.86 -2.48 2.29
CA THR A 26 -11.75 -1.65 2.75
C THR A 26 -11.70 -0.39 1.91
N LEU A 27 -11.73 0.76 2.57
CA LEU A 27 -11.60 2.05 1.92
C LEU A 27 -10.15 2.52 1.97
N ALA A 28 -9.64 2.93 0.84
CA ALA A 28 -8.26 3.39 0.70
C ALA A 28 -8.19 4.58 -0.26
N ARG A 29 -7.01 5.17 -0.36
CA ARG A 29 -6.67 6.08 -1.46
C ARG A 29 -5.58 5.43 -2.30
N LEU A 30 -5.70 5.52 -3.60
CA LEU A 30 -4.70 5.05 -4.54
C LEU A 30 -3.42 5.88 -4.37
N ILE A 31 -2.29 5.21 -4.28
CA ILE A 31 -1.01 5.87 -4.53
C ILE A 31 -0.78 5.76 -6.04
N ILE A 32 -0.71 6.90 -6.71
CA ILE A 32 -0.63 6.90 -8.17
C ILE A 32 0.62 6.12 -8.61
N PRO A 33 0.45 5.07 -9.41
CA PRO A 33 1.60 4.26 -9.83
C PRO A 33 2.56 5.07 -10.69
N SER A 34 3.80 5.17 -10.24
CA SER A 34 4.90 5.70 -11.04
C SER A 34 5.86 4.57 -11.37
N ALA A 35 6.67 4.75 -12.39
CA ALA A 35 7.69 3.77 -12.73
C ALA A 35 8.63 3.52 -11.54
N ALA A 36 9.05 4.57 -10.86
CA ALA A 36 9.94 4.46 -9.70
C ALA A 36 9.31 3.65 -8.56
N LEU A 37 8.02 3.88 -8.28
CA LEU A 37 7.31 3.14 -7.23
C LEU A 37 7.14 1.66 -7.60
N LEU A 38 6.76 1.38 -8.85
CA LEU A 38 6.58 0.01 -9.31
C LEU A 38 7.91 -0.74 -9.37
N ASP A 39 8.99 -0.08 -9.76
CA ASP A 39 10.33 -0.67 -9.76
C ASP A 39 10.80 -0.98 -8.34
N LEU A 40 10.55 -0.08 -7.39
CA LEU A 40 10.85 -0.33 -5.99
C LEU A 40 10.09 -1.56 -5.48
N HIS A 41 8.80 -1.63 -5.75
CA HIS A 41 7.98 -2.76 -5.32
C HIS A 41 8.48 -4.08 -5.92
N ALA A 42 8.80 -4.10 -7.21
CA ALA A 42 9.31 -5.30 -7.88
C ALA A 42 10.64 -5.76 -7.28
N ASP A 43 11.51 -4.82 -6.95
CA ASP A 43 12.81 -5.12 -6.34
C ASP A 43 12.64 -5.67 -4.90
N VAL A 44 11.77 -5.07 -4.11
CA VAL A 44 11.44 -5.55 -2.76
C VAL A 44 10.85 -6.95 -2.83
N TYR A 45 9.89 -7.17 -3.74
CA TYR A 45 9.26 -8.48 -3.93
C TYR A 45 10.30 -9.54 -4.27
N ARG A 46 11.16 -9.27 -5.24
CA ARG A 46 12.21 -10.19 -5.67
C ARG A 46 13.16 -10.56 -4.52
N ARG A 47 13.55 -9.58 -3.71
CA ARG A 47 14.47 -9.79 -2.57
C ARG A 47 13.81 -10.50 -1.41
N ALA A 48 12.52 -10.29 -1.20
CA ALA A 48 11.78 -10.91 -0.10
C ALA A 48 11.32 -12.33 -0.42
N LEU A 49 11.14 -12.67 -1.68
CA LEU A 49 10.54 -13.93 -2.11
C LEU A 49 11.22 -15.18 -1.52
N PRO A 50 12.56 -15.28 -1.46
CA PRO A 50 13.22 -16.46 -0.86
C PRO A 50 12.92 -16.64 0.63
N HIS A 51 12.42 -15.62 1.30
CA HIS A 51 12.12 -15.63 2.74
C HIS A 51 10.63 -15.82 3.04
N VAL A 52 9.79 -15.90 1.99
CA VAL A 52 8.35 -16.06 2.16
C VAL A 52 8.04 -17.52 2.40
N VAL A 53 7.24 -17.79 3.43
CA VAL A 53 6.73 -19.14 3.73
C VAL A 53 5.40 -19.31 3.02
N GLY A 54 5.29 -20.37 2.20
CA GLY A 54 4.10 -20.64 1.40
C GLY A 54 4.03 -19.77 0.13
N GLU A 55 2.85 -19.70 -0.46
CA GLU A 55 2.63 -18.92 -1.67
C GLU A 55 2.42 -17.44 -1.33
N PRO A 56 3.06 -16.52 -2.07
CA PRO A 56 2.78 -15.09 -1.92
C PRO A 56 1.34 -14.77 -2.31
N PHE A 57 0.78 -13.73 -1.71
CA PHE A 57 -0.54 -13.24 -2.12
C PHE A 57 -0.50 -12.81 -3.59
N PRO A 58 -1.45 -13.27 -4.43
CA PRO A 58 -1.41 -12.97 -5.87
C PRO A 58 -1.38 -11.49 -6.20
N HIS A 59 -2.11 -10.67 -5.43
CA HIS A 59 -2.18 -9.22 -5.66
C HIS A 59 -0.94 -8.45 -5.18
N CYS A 60 0.02 -9.13 -4.57
CA CYS A 60 1.31 -8.54 -4.21
C CYS A 60 2.37 -8.72 -5.31
N ARG A 61 2.09 -9.50 -6.33
CA ARG A 61 3.05 -9.74 -7.43
C ARG A 61 3.23 -8.47 -8.27
N PRO A 62 4.44 -8.24 -8.79
CA PRO A 62 4.65 -7.19 -9.79
C PRO A 62 3.64 -7.33 -10.95
N GLY A 63 3.02 -6.22 -11.34
CA GLY A 63 1.97 -6.21 -12.35
C GLY A 63 0.56 -6.48 -11.83
N HIS A 64 0.42 -6.94 -10.59
CA HIS A 64 -0.87 -7.21 -9.95
C HIS A 64 -1.08 -6.39 -8.68
N TRP A 65 -0.09 -5.61 -8.30
CA TRP A 65 -0.12 -4.83 -7.08
C TRP A 65 -0.82 -3.50 -7.27
N THR A 66 -1.67 -3.14 -6.32
CA THR A 66 -2.34 -1.84 -6.27
C THR A 66 -1.77 -1.03 -5.11
N PRO A 67 -0.88 -0.06 -5.37
CA PRO A 67 -0.36 0.79 -4.31
C PRO A 67 -1.49 1.61 -3.68
N HIS A 68 -1.55 1.63 -2.37
CA HIS A 68 -2.64 2.33 -1.68
C HIS A 68 -2.28 2.69 -0.24
N ALA A 69 -3.01 3.66 0.29
CA ALA A 69 -3.00 4.00 1.70
C ALA A 69 -4.38 3.70 2.27
N THR A 70 -4.46 2.76 3.20
CA THR A 70 -5.73 2.35 3.81
C THR A 70 -6.24 3.44 4.74
N LEU A 71 -7.53 3.79 4.60
CA LEU A 71 -8.21 4.77 5.45
C LEU A 71 -9.10 4.08 6.48
N GLY A 72 -9.73 2.97 6.13
CA GLY A 72 -10.59 2.24 7.04
C GLY A 72 -10.95 0.87 6.50
N ARG A 73 -11.33 -0.01 7.40
CA ARG A 73 -11.64 -1.41 7.10
C ARG A 73 -12.99 -1.80 7.68
N ARG A 74 -13.48 -2.95 7.25
CA ARG A 74 -14.69 -3.58 7.79
C ARG A 74 -15.95 -2.76 7.58
N PHE A 75 -16.05 -2.10 6.43
CA PHE A 75 -17.29 -1.43 6.04
C PHE A 75 -18.26 -2.43 5.43
N GLY A 76 -19.52 -2.34 5.84
CA GLY A 76 -20.60 -2.97 5.11
C GLY A 76 -20.99 -2.13 3.89
N ALA A 77 -21.73 -2.74 2.96
CA ALA A 77 -22.14 -2.05 1.75
C ALA A 77 -23.00 -0.82 2.04
N GLU A 78 -23.76 -0.84 3.12
CA GLU A 78 -24.63 0.27 3.53
C GLU A 78 -23.86 1.48 4.06
N ARG A 79 -22.63 1.29 4.52
CA ARG A 79 -21.83 2.38 5.13
C ARG A 79 -20.77 2.96 4.21
N ILE A 80 -20.38 2.21 3.19
CA ILE A 80 -19.25 2.62 2.35
C ILE A 80 -19.53 3.92 1.61
N GLY A 81 -20.77 4.18 1.21
CA GLY A 81 -21.13 5.41 0.52
C GLY A 81 -20.93 6.64 1.38
N ALA A 82 -21.32 6.59 2.65
CA ALA A 82 -21.11 7.70 3.58
C ALA A 82 -19.62 7.96 3.84
N ALA A 83 -18.84 6.90 3.97
CA ALA A 83 -17.39 7.01 4.13
C ALA A 83 -16.73 7.64 2.89
N LEU A 84 -17.15 7.23 1.70
CA LEU A 84 -16.67 7.82 0.44
C LEU A 84 -16.99 9.30 0.34
N GLU A 85 -18.17 9.74 0.78
CA GLU A 85 -18.52 11.16 0.81
C GLU A 85 -17.55 11.98 1.66
N VAL A 86 -17.19 11.46 2.83
CA VAL A 86 -16.24 12.14 3.73
C VAL A 86 -14.88 12.29 3.04
N VAL A 87 -14.38 11.23 2.44
CA VAL A 87 -13.09 11.25 1.72
C VAL A 87 -13.15 12.20 0.54
N ASN A 88 -14.26 12.21 -0.18
CA ASN A 88 -14.43 13.04 -1.38
C ASN A 88 -14.43 14.55 -1.07
N ARG A 89 -14.91 14.94 0.11
CA ARG A 89 -14.89 16.35 0.53
C ARG A 89 -13.47 16.90 0.71
N SER A 90 -12.53 16.05 1.14
CA SER A 90 -11.13 16.43 1.32
C SER A 90 -10.26 16.04 0.14
N GLY A 91 -10.85 15.69 -0.98
CA GLY A 91 -10.38 14.85 -2.05
C GLY A 91 -9.34 15.37 -3.01
N ALA A 92 -8.61 16.45 -2.70
CA ALA A 92 -7.48 16.84 -3.52
C ALA A 92 -6.35 15.80 -3.44
N ASP A 93 -5.62 15.63 -4.54
CA ASP A 93 -4.41 14.82 -4.55
C ASP A 93 -3.37 15.40 -3.59
N VAL A 94 -2.64 14.53 -2.91
CA VAL A 94 -1.65 14.94 -1.92
C VAL A 94 -0.28 14.39 -2.32
N ALA A 95 0.69 15.29 -2.48
CA ALA A 95 2.07 14.87 -2.65
C ALA A 95 2.63 14.42 -1.29
N ALA A 96 3.35 13.31 -1.30
CA ALA A 96 3.94 12.74 -0.11
C ALA A 96 5.30 12.13 -0.44
N ASP A 97 6.09 11.88 0.59
CA ASP A 97 7.36 11.17 0.45
C ASP A 97 7.29 9.84 1.17
N VAL A 98 7.66 8.79 0.45
CA VAL A 98 7.93 7.49 1.07
C VAL A 98 9.36 7.54 1.59
N VAL A 99 9.52 7.41 2.89
CA VAL A 99 10.81 7.65 3.55
C VAL A 99 11.50 6.37 4.00
N GLY A 100 10.82 5.24 3.90
CA GLY A 100 11.39 3.99 4.33
C GLY A 100 10.51 2.80 4.03
N LEU A 101 10.96 1.66 4.51
CA LEU A 101 10.30 0.37 4.31
C LEU A 101 10.26 -0.37 5.63
N ARG A 102 9.14 -1.00 5.93
CA ARG A 102 8.98 -1.81 7.12
C ARG A 102 8.25 -3.11 6.80
N ARG A 103 8.45 -4.10 7.65
CA ARG A 103 7.68 -5.34 7.65
C ARG A 103 6.67 -5.31 8.79
N TRP A 104 5.41 -5.52 8.46
CA TRP A 104 4.35 -5.67 9.45
C TRP A 104 4.06 -7.14 9.69
N ASP A 105 4.13 -7.56 10.96
CA ASP A 105 3.70 -8.89 11.38
C ASP A 105 2.31 -8.77 12.01
N GLY A 106 1.29 -9.18 11.28
CA GLY A 106 -0.10 -9.07 11.72
C GLY A 106 -0.46 -10.01 12.87
N ASP A 107 0.25 -11.13 13.01
CA ASP A 107 0.02 -12.09 14.10
C ASP A 107 0.56 -11.56 15.41
N GLU A 108 1.76 -11.03 15.42
CA GLU A 108 2.40 -10.46 16.61
C GLU A 108 2.06 -8.99 16.83
N ARG A 109 1.51 -8.31 15.83
CA ARG A 109 1.26 -6.87 15.80
C ARG A 109 2.53 -6.06 16.05
N LEU A 110 3.62 -6.51 15.44
CA LEU A 110 4.91 -5.87 15.53
C LEU A 110 5.34 -5.32 14.19
N ASP A 111 6.06 -4.23 14.26
CA ASP A 111 6.57 -3.49 13.13
C ASP A 111 8.10 -3.58 13.12
N TYR A 112 8.64 -3.99 11.99
CA TYR A 112 10.09 -4.17 11.84
C TYR A 112 10.60 -3.21 10.78
N PRO A 113 11.21 -2.07 11.15
CA PRO A 113 11.83 -1.18 10.17
C PRO A 113 12.93 -1.91 9.40
N LEU A 114 12.88 -1.82 8.08
CA LEU A 114 13.85 -2.45 7.20
C LEU A 114 14.77 -1.43 6.54
N VAL A 115 14.23 -0.27 6.17
CA VAL A 115 14.95 0.86 5.58
C VAL A 115 14.28 2.14 6.06
N GLY A 116 15.08 3.11 6.41
CA GLY A 116 14.57 4.45 6.81
C GLY A 116 14.55 4.73 8.31
#